data_32410e8eab485bda124a04ed667a1a6c
#
_entry.id   32410e8eab485bda124a04ed667a1a6c
#
_cell.length_a   1.000
_cell.length_b   1.000
_cell.length_c   1.000
_cell.angle_alpha   90.00
_cell.angle_beta   90.00
_cell.angle_gamma   90.00
#
_symmetry.space_group_name_H-M   'P 1'
#
loop_
_entity.id
_entity.type
_entity.pdbx_description
1 polymer ?
#
loop_
_entity_poly.entity_id
_entity_poly.type
_entity_poly.pdbx_seq_one_letter_code
_entity_poly.pdbx_strand_id
1 'polypeptide(L)'
;MRADRPPPPQQRGTTLVELMIGLALLVILTGLAIPGVSALYRQYDVRAAADDVIYAVNLARSQAVANHRAYGLMLAPVSMGQPLTIRVVQGASTQCASLATGLEVYKTSYTVGNAQNQPPIYITHYAPGDLSNGSAHLCFKPDGRMLRADTGLPFSPPAGTKLSAGDVWLEFMRVNNQGAPLGSPLQMQIGYNGTARIVVGKPTDLLQGGP
;
A
#
# COMPACT_ATOMS: atom_id res chain seq x y z
N MET A 1 -62.48 -45.37 1.74
CA MET A 1 -61.87 -44.11 2.22
C MET A 1 -61.11 -43.49 1.07
N ARG A 2 -61.64 -42.38 0.47
CA ARG A 2 -60.96 -41.62 -0.59
C ARG A 2 -60.19 -40.49 0.06
N ALA A 3 -58.90 -40.53 -0.03
CA ALA A 3 -58.04 -39.44 0.47
C ALA A 3 -58.19 -38.22 -0.46
N ASP A 4 -58.73 -37.12 0.06
CA ASP A 4 -58.81 -35.82 -0.64
C ASP A 4 -57.38 -35.32 -0.86
N ARG A 5 -56.97 -35.22 -2.14
CA ARG A 5 -55.72 -34.56 -2.50
C ARG A 5 -55.88 -33.02 -2.39
N PRO A 6 -54.98 -32.34 -1.69
CA PRO A 6 -55.02 -30.88 -1.64
C PRO A 6 -54.91 -30.30 -3.06
N PRO A 7 -55.60 -29.17 -3.33
CA PRO A 7 -55.55 -28.55 -4.66
C PRO A 7 -54.12 -28.02 -4.92
N PRO A 8 -53.66 -28.09 -6.21
CA PRO A 8 -52.34 -27.60 -6.57
C PRO A 8 -52.25 -26.09 -6.30
N PRO A 9 -51.04 -25.58 -5.86
CA PRO A 9 -50.85 -24.19 -5.64
C PRO A 9 -51.10 -23.38 -6.91
N GLN A 10 -51.94 -22.37 -6.84
CA GLN A 10 -52.23 -21.46 -7.95
C GLN A 10 -50.97 -20.71 -8.30
N GLN A 11 -50.36 -20.98 -9.45
CA GLN A 11 -49.26 -20.18 -10.01
C GLN A 11 -49.85 -18.84 -10.45
N ARG A 12 -49.61 -17.80 -9.65
CA ARG A 12 -49.87 -16.41 -10.04
C ARG A 12 -48.78 -15.96 -10.98
N GLY A 13 -49.11 -15.71 -12.24
CA GLY A 13 -48.21 -15.09 -13.20
C GLY A 13 -47.95 -13.64 -12.82
N THR A 14 -46.68 -13.19 -12.91
CA THR A 14 -46.29 -11.78 -12.77
C THR A 14 -46.91 -10.95 -13.89
N THR A 15 -47.52 -9.82 -13.52
CA THR A 15 -48.05 -8.90 -14.52
C THR A 15 -46.94 -8.11 -15.20
N LEU A 16 -47.13 -7.71 -16.47
CA LEU A 16 -46.16 -6.91 -17.20
C LEU A 16 -45.82 -5.61 -16.48
N VAL A 17 -46.79 -5.03 -15.78
CA VAL A 17 -46.63 -3.81 -14.98
C VAL A 17 -45.67 -4.04 -13.78
N GLU A 18 -45.81 -5.18 -13.11
CA GLU A 18 -44.95 -5.52 -11.96
C GLU A 18 -43.50 -5.73 -12.39
N LEU A 19 -43.29 -6.30 -13.57
CA LEU A 19 -41.95 -6.46 -14.16
C LEU A 19 -41.36 -5.10 -14.55
N MET A 20 -42.15 -4.18 -15.11
CA MET A 20 -41.69 -2.82 -15.42
C MET A 20 -41.32 -2.01 -14.16
N ILE A 21 -42.11 -2.11 -13.10
CA ILE A 21 -41.81 -1.45 -11.82
C ILE A 21 -40.55 -2.04 -11.21
N GLY A 22 -40.36 -3.36 -11.22
CA GLY A 22 -39.16 -4.03 -10.74
C GLY A 22 -37.90 -3.58 -11.49
N LEU A 23 -37.99 -3.46 -12.82
CA LEU A 23 -36.88 -2.98 -13.66
C LEU A 23 -36.53 -1.51 -13.38
N ALA A 24 -37.56 -0.64 -13.22
CA ALA A 24 -37.35 0.76 -12.88
C ALA A 24 -36.66 0.95 -11.52
N LEU A 25 -37.08 0.20 -10.50
CA LEU A 25 -36.45 0.22 -9.18
C LEU A 25 -34.99 -0.27 -9.24
N LEU A 26 -34.72 -1.32 -10.03
CA LEU A 26 -33.37 -1.85 -10.17
C LEU A 26 -32.42 -0.84 -10.82
N VAL A 27 -32.87 -0.10 -11.84
CA VAL A 27 -32.09 0.97 -12.49
C VAL A 27 -31.77 2.11 -11.50
N ILE A 28 -32.76 2.53 -10.69
CA ILE A 28 -32.56 3.58 -9.68
C ILE A 28 -31.56 3.14 -8.63
N LEU A 29 -31.73 1.93 -8.08
CA LEU A 29 -30.81 1.39 -7.05
C LEU A 29 -29.40 1.23 -7.58
N THR A 30 -29.22 0.75 -8.82
CA THR A 30 -27.92 0.58 -9.45
C THR A 30 -27.24 1.96 -9.64
N GLY A 31 -27.99 2.98 -10.07
CA GLY A 31 -27.48 4.33 -10.24
C GLY A 31 -26.94 4.95 -8.96
N LEU A 32 -27.58 4.68 -7.82
CA LEU A 32 -27.13 5.16 -6.50
C LEU A 32 -25.92 4.37 -5.94
N ALA A 33 -25.76 3.11 -6.31
CA ALA A 33 -24.68 2.27 -5.82
C ALA A 33 -23.30 2.58 -6.44
N ILE A 34 -23.25 3.01 -7.69
CA ILE A 34 -22.01 3.23 -8.47
C ILE A 34 -21.00 4.15 -7.76
N PRO A 35 -21.36 5.36 -7.26
CA PRO A 35 -20.40 6.26 -6.61
C PRO A 35 -19.79 5.68 -5.33
N GLY A 36 -20.55 4.90 -4.55
CA GLY A 36 -20.05 4.25 -3.35
C GLY A 36 -19.00 3.18 -3.64
N VAL A 37 -19.22 2.37 -4.66
CA VAL A 37 -18.32 1.30 -5.07
C VAL A 37 -16.98 1.86 -5.57
N SER A 38 -16.98 2.95 -6.31
CA SER A 38 -15.74 3.56 -6.83
C SER A 38 -14.84 4.12 -5.72
N ALA A 39 -15.42 4.61 -4.61
CA ALA A 39 -14.67 5.07 -3.44
C ALA A 39 -13.98 3.91 -2.70
N LEU A 40 -14.67 2.77 -2.58
CA LEU A 40 -14.11 1.57 -1.99
C LEU A 40 -12.92 1.02 -2.79
N TYR A 41 -13.04 0.90 -4.12
CA TYR A 41 -11.93 0.43 -4.97
C TYR A 41 -10.66 1.29 -4.80
N ARG A 42 -10.82 2.61 -4.64
CA ARG A 42 -9.67 3.51 -4.42
C ARG A 42 -8.91 3.23 -3.13
N GLN A 43 -9.61 2.87 -2.07
CA GLN A 43 -8.97 2.51 -0.79
C GLN A 43 -8.28 1.15 -0.87
N TYR A 44 -8.87 0.18 -1.57
CA TYR A 44 -8.27 -1.14 -1.75
C TYR A 44 -6.93 -1.08 -2.48
N ASP A 45 -6.80 -0.24 -3.51
CA ASP A 45 -5.54 -0.15 -4.26
C ASP A 45 -4.40 0.48 -3.44
N VAL A 46 -4.70 1.50 -2.62
CA VAL A 46 -3.70 2.09 -1.71
C VAL A 46 -3.24 1.05 -0.69
N ARG A 47 -4.19 0.26 -0.17
CA ARG A 47 -3.88 -0.83 0.75
C ARG A 47 -3.07 -1.92 0.07
N ALA A 48 -3.41 -2.30 -1.16
CA ALA A 48 -2.65 -3.28 -1.93
C ALA A 48 -1.20 -2.84 -2.15
N ALA A 49 -0.97 -1.56 -2.46
CA ALA A 49 0.38 -1.01 -2.58
C ALA A 49 1.17 -1.08 -1.26
N ALA A 50 0.52 -0.81 -0.13
CA ALA A 50 1.14 -0.94 1.18
C ALA A 50 1.43 -2.40 1.53
N ASP A 51 0.51 -3.32 1.23
CA ASP A 51 0.70 -4.76 1.46
C ASP A 51 1.86 -5.31 0.60
N ASP A 52 2.06 -4.82 -0.63
CA ASP A 52 3.22 -5.16 -1.46
C ASP A 52 4.54 -4.64 -0.87
N VAL A 53 4.54 -3.47 -0.25
CA VAL A 53 5.72 -2.99 0.49
C VAL A 53 5.99 -3.87 1.71
N ILE A 54 4.97 -4.27 2.47
CA ILE A 54 5.13 -5.23 3.59
C ILE A 54 5.71 -6.55 3.08
N TYR A 55 5.19 -7.08 1.98
CA TYR A 55 5.71 -8.28 1.35
C TYR A 55 7.18 -8.12 0.97
N ALA A 56 7.54 -7.02 0.31
CA ALA A 56 8.91 -6.74 -0.13
C ALA A 56 9.88 -6.56 1.06
N VAL A 57 9.44 -5.92 2.16
CA VAL A 57 10.19 -5.83 3.43
C VAL A 57 10.46 -7.22 4.00
N ASN A 58 9.42 -8.04 4.12
CA ASN A 58 9.56 -9.40 4.65
C ASN A 58 10.43 -10.28 3.76
N LEU A 59 10.29 -10.16 2.42
CA LEU A 59 11.13 -10.85 1.45
C LEU A 59 12.59 -10.44 1.60
N ALA A 60 12.89 -9.14 1.57
CA ALA A 60 14.26 -8.64 1.69
C ALA A 60 14.92 -9.09 3.01
N ARG A 61 14.19 -8.98 4.12
CA ARG A 61 14.67 -9.41 5.44
C ARG A 61 14.91 -10.92 5.52
N SER A 62 13.94 -11.73 5.10
CA SER A 62 14.08 -13.20 5.15
C SER A 62 15.21 -13.71 4.26
N GLN A 63 15.35 -13.13 3.06
CA GLN A 63 16.43 -13.46 2.16
C GLN A 63 17.81 -13.00 2.68
N ALA A 64 17.86 -11.86 3.37
CA ALA A 64 19.11 -11.39 3.98
C ALA A 64 19.61 -12.37 5.04
N VAL A 65 18.71 -12.85 5.91
CA VAL A 65 19.03 -13.84 6.93
C VAL A 65 19.39 -15.19 6.32
N ALA A 66 18.59 -15.68 5.37
CA ALA A 66 18.78 -17.01 4.76
C ALA A 66 20.07 -17.13 3.93
N ASN A 67 20.40 -16.08 3.18
CA ASN A 67 21.56 -16.10 2.26
C ASN A 67 22.82 -15.46 2.85
N HIS A 68 22.79 -14.99 4.09
CA HIS A 68 23.89 -14.28 4.74
C HIS A 68 24.47 -13.13 3.90
N ARG A 69 23.60 -12.35 3.23
CA ARG A 69 23.96 -11.20 2.39
C ARG A 69 23.08 -10.00 2.68
N ALA A 70 23.52 -8.80 2.30
CA ALA A 70 22.66 -7.62 2.34
C ALA A 70 21.59 -7.69 1.25
N TYR A 71 20.36 -7.32 1.60
CA TYR A 71 19.26 -7.14 0.66
C TYR A 71 18.72 -5.73 0.78
N GLY A 72 18.52 -5.08 -0.36
CA GLY A 72 17.98 -3.72 -0.43
C GLY A 72 16.52 -3.70 -0.81
N LEU A 73 15.72 -2.87 -0.16
CA LEU A 73 14.41 -2.46 -0.62
C LEU A 73 14.53 -1.04 -1.17
N MET A 74 14.20 -0.89 -2.44
CA MET A 74 14.22 0.38 -3.14
C MET A 74 12.77 0.78 -3.46
N LEU A 75 12.34 1.91 -2.91
CA LEU A 75 11.05 2.53 -3.16
C LEU A 75 11.31 3.81 -3.97
N ALA A 76 10.86 3.86 -5.21
CA ALA A 76 11.12 4.99 -6.09
C ALA A 76 9.92 5.25 -7.01
N PRO A 77 9.67 6.51 -7.34
CA PRO A 77 10.14 7.71 -6.67
C PRO A 77 9.32 8.01 -5.41
N VAL A 78 9.91 8.70 -4.45
CA VAL A 78 9.23 9.28 -3.30
C VAL A 78 8.92 10.75 -3.64
N SER A 79 8.17 10.97 -4.70
CA SER A 79 7.76 12.31 -5.15
C SER A 79 6.49 12.24 -5.97
N MET A 80 5.69 13.31 -5.91
CA MET A 80 4.50 13.43 -6.74
C MET A 80 4.87 13.45 -8.23
N GLY A 81 4.07 12.77 -9.04
CA GLY A 81 4.16 12.80 -10.50
C GLY A 81 4.71 11.53 -11.15
N GLN A 82 5.26 10.58 -10.37
CA GLN A 82 5.79 9.33 -10.92
C GLN A 82 5.26 8.11 -10.18
N PRO A 83 4.95 7.01 -10.86
CA PRO A 83 4.37 5.82 -10.23
C PRO A 83 5.35 5.17 -9.26
N LEU A 84 4.82 4.73 -8.12
CA LEU A 84 5.60 3.98 -7.15
C LEU A 84 6.15 2.69 -7.78
N THR A 85 7.44 2.49 -7.68
CA THR A 85 8.13 1.24 -8.03
C THR A 85 8.77 0.67 -6.77
N ILE A 86 8.50 -0.60 -6.51
CA ILE A 86 9.03 -1.36 -5.39
C ILE A 86 10.01 -2.39 -5.96
N ARG A 87 11.27 -2.36 -5.51
CA ARG A 87 12.30 -3.30 -5.96
C ARG A 87 13.04 -3.88 -4.78
N VAL A 88 13.30 -5.19 -4.82
CA VAL A 88 14.21 -5.86 -3.88
C VAL A 88 15.47 -6.27 -4.63
N VAL A 89 16.62 -5.88 -4.10
CA VAL A 89 17.93 -6.09 -4.72
C VAL A 89 18.82 -6.89 -3.78
N GLN A 90 19.47 -7.92 -4.29
CA GLN A 90 20.45 -8.71 -3.56
C GLN A 90 21.84 -8.08 -3.70
N GLY A 91 22.51 -7.76 -2.62
CA GLY A 91 23.90 -7.32 -2.62
C GLY A 91 24.91 -8.46 -2.81
N ALA A 92 26.08 -8.12 -3.29
CA ALA A 92 27.19 -9.08 -3.46
C ALA A 92 27.81 -9.51 -2.12
N SER A 93 27.63 -8.75 -1.05
CA SER A 93 28.22 -9.00 0.28
C SER A 93 27.22 -8.72 1.41
N THR A 94 27.68 -8.79 2.66
CA THR A 94 26.91 -8.44 3.86
C THR A 94 26.81 -6.92 4.11
N GLN A 95 27.48 -6.10 3.28
CA GLN A 95 27.51 -4.65 3.43
C GLN A 95 26.46 -3.97 2.56
N CYS A 96 25.80 -2.95 3.08
CA CYS A 96 24.78 -2.18 2.36
C CYS A 96 25.30 -1.51 1.10
N ALA A 97 26.56 -1.08 1.08
CA ALA A 97 27.19 -0.49 -0.09
C ALA A 97 27.21 -1.42 -1.34
N SER A 98 27.14 -2.75 -1.12
CA SER A 98 27.10 -3.72 -2.22
C SER A 98 25.77 -3.74 -2.99
N LEU A 99 24.75 -3.02 -2.52
CA LEU A 99 23.43 -2.95 -3.17
C LEU A 99 23.47 -2.11 -4.46
N ALA A 100 24.42 -1.20 -4.61
CA ALA A 100 24.55 -0.35 -5.79
C ALA A 100 24.72 -1.16 -7.10
N THR A 101 25.37 -2.32 -7.01
CA THR A 101 25.61 -3.25 -8.13
C THR A 101 24.86 -4.56 -7.97
N GLY A 102 23.82 -4.56 -7.13
CA GLY A 102 23.09 -5.76 -6.75
C GLY A 102 22.20 -6.32 -7.85
N LEU A 103 21.84 -7.59 -7.71
CA LEU A 103 20.91 -8.28 -8.59
C LEU A 103 19.47 -8.01 -8.16
N GLU A 104 18.61 -7.57 -9.09
CA GLU A 104 17.19 -7.41 -8.85
C GLU A 104 16.53 -8.80 -8.70
N VAL A 105 15.91 -9.05 -7.54
CA VAL A 105 15.22 -10.32 -7.23
C VAL A 105 13.69 -10.17 -7.20
N TYR A 106 13.18 -8.96 -7.06
CA TYR A 106 11.75 -8.66 -7.08
C TYR A 106 11.52 -7.24 -7.58
N LYS A 107 10.48 -7.06 -8.38
CA LYS A 107 10.03 -5.74 -8.84
C LYS A 107 8.54 -5.73 -9.06
N THR A 108 7.87 -4.71 -8.54
CA THR A 108 6.51 -4.33 -8.91
C THR A 108 6.44 -2.83 -9.17
N SER A 109 5.52 -2.41 -10.00
CA SER A 109 5.35 -1.00 -10.35
C SER A 109 3.87 -0.68 -10.46
N TYR A 110 3.46 0.37 -9.77
CA TYR A 110 2.12 0.94 -9.84
C TYR A 110 2.10 2.02 -10.93
N THR A 111 2.05 1.58 -12.19
CA THR A 111 2.07 2.49 -13.34
C THR A 111 0.88 3.43 -13.35
N VAL A 112 1.13 4.67 -13.78
CA VAL A 112 0.09 5.66 -14.06
C VAL A 112 -0.78 5.13 -15.20
N GLY A 113 -2.11 5.04 -14.95
CA GLY A 113 -3.04 4.90 -16.05
C GLY A 113 -3.05 3.55 -16.74
N ASN A 114 -3.46 2.53 -16.04
CA ASN A 114 -4.22 1.48 -16.69
C ASN A 114 -5.46 2.12 -17.30
N ALA A 115 -6.04 1.50 -18.34
CA ALA A 115 -7.13 1.97 -19.21
C ALA A 115 -8.36 2.63 -18.54
N GLN A 116 -8.31 2.96 -17.26
CA GLN A 116 -9.38 3.49 -16.42
C GLN A 116 -9.11 4.87 -15.83
N ASN A 117 -8.10 5.62 -16.29
CA ASN A 117 -7.79 6.98 -15.76
C ASN A 117 -7.67 7.03 -14.22
N GLN A 118 -7.20 5.98 -13.59
CA GLN A 118 -7.03 5.97 -12.14
C GLN A 118 -5.80 6.78 -11.75
N PRO A 119 -5.93 7.71 -10.79
CA PRO A 119 -4.80 8.49 -10.33
C PRO A 119 -3.76 7.59 -9.66
N PRO A 120 -2.46 7.86 -9.89
CA PRO A 120 -1.37 7.04 -9.36
C PRO A 120 -1.28 7.06 -7.84
N ILE A 121 -0.66 6.02 -7.28
CA ILE A 121 -0.36 5.92 -5.86
C ILE A 121 1.05 6.46 -5.63
N TYR A 122 1.19 7.30 -4.61
CA TYR A 122 2.46 7.92 -4.21
C TYR A 122 2.81 7.61 -2.76
N ILE A 123 4.09 7.63 -2.46
CA ILE A 123 4.56 7.85 -1.10
C ILE A 123 4.68 9.36 -0.92
N THR A 124 3.78 9.97 -0.14
CA THR A 124 3.68 11.42 0.02
C THR A 124 4.52 11.95 1.17
N HIS A 125 4.78 11.11 2.15
CA HIS A 125 5.59 11.46 3.30
C HIS A 125 6.51 10.31 3.65
N TYR A 126 7.73 10.65 4.00
CA TYR A 126 8.76 9.74 4.44
C TYR A 126 9.53 10.37 5.60
N ALA A 127 9.64 9.65 6.68
CA ALA A 127 10.44 10.07 7.81
C ALA A 127 11.35 8.90 8.27
N PRO A 128 12.61 9.16 8.56
CA PRO A 128 13.32 10.45 8.52
C PRO A 128 13.61 10.90 7.09
N GLY A 129 13.49 12.20 6.85
CA GLY A 129 13.59 12.86 5.54
C GLY A 129 14.94 12.84 4.84
N ASP A 130 15.79 11.88 5.13
CA ASP A 130 17.18 11.78 4.65
C ASP A 130 17.32 11.24 3.21
N LEU A 131 16.24 11.25 2.45
CA LEU A 131 16.25 10.72 1.08
C LEU A 131 16.43 11.86 0.09
N SER A 132 17.67 12.20 -0.14
CA SER A 132 18.07 13.31 -0.99
C SER A 132 17.72 13.19 -2.48
N ASN A 133 17.27 12.04 -2.96
CA ASN A 133 17.06 11.76 -4.39
C ASN A 133 15.66 11.19 -4.73
N GLY A 134 14.63 11.46 -3.92
CA GLY A 134 13.28 11.00 -4.21
C GLY A 134 13.10 9.48 -4.22
N SER A 135 13.97 8.74 -3.56
CA SER A 135 13.91 7.27 -3.46
C SER A 135 14.22 6.83 -2.04
N ALA A 136 13.42 5.90 -1.51
CA ALA A 136 13.69 5.26 -0.23
C ALA A 136 14.53 4.01 -0.44
N HIS A 137 15.74 4.00 0.09
CA HIS A 137 16.62 2.84 0.00
C HIS A 137 16.87 2.28 1.40
N LEU A 138 16.28 1.12 1.68
CA LEU A 138 16.43 0.38 2.93
C LEU A 138 17.37 -0.81 2.70
N CYS A 139 18.26 -1.07 3.65
CA CYS A 139 19.18 -2.20 3.62
C CYS A 139 18.89 -3.13 4.78
N PHE A 140 18.64 -4.40 4.49
CA PHE A 140 18.48 -5.46 5.48
C PHE A 140 19.77 -6.29 5.55
N LYS A 141 20.32 -6.39 6.76
CA LYS A 141 21.53 -7.17 7.02
C LYS A 141 21.18 -8.61 7.44
N PRO A 142 22.16 -9.55 7.38
CA PRO A 142 21.95 -10.93 7.84
C PRO A 142 21.49 -11.07 9.29
N ASP A 143 21.77 -10.10 10.14
CA ASP A 143 21.30 -10.06 11.52
C ASP A 143 19.84 -9.56 11.67
N GLY A 144 19.15 -9.31 10.55
CA GLY A 144 17.76 -8.87 10.51
C GLY A 144 17.53 -7.38 10.75
N ARG A 145 18.60 -6.59 10.98
CA ARG A 145 18.50 -5.15 11.19
C ARG A 145 18.29 -4.42 9.87
N MET A 146 17.48 -3.37 9.93
CA MET A 146 17.26 -2.44 8.83
C MET A 146 18.15 -1.20 9.00
N LEU A 147 18.87 -0.84 7.96
CA LEU A 147 19.79 0.29 7.92
C LEU A 147 19.54 1.12 6.66
N ARG A 148 20.12 2.31 6.60
CA ARG A 148 20.19 3.10 5.37
C ARG A 148 21.10 2.40 4.35
N ALA A 149 20.67 2.32 3.11
CA ALA A 149 21.45 1.66 2.07
C ALA A 149 22.71 2.46 1.65
N ASP A 150 22.64 3.80 1.76
CA ASP A 150 23.70 4.72 1.38
C ASP A 150 24.85 4.76 2.39
N THR A 151 24.54 4.81 3.68
CA THR A 151 25.51 4.97 4.76
C THR A 151 25.80 3.69 5.54
N GLY A 152 24.88 2.73 5.50
CA GLY A 152 24.94 1.54 6.34
C GLY A 152 24.70 1.82 7.83
N LEU A 153 24.18 3.00 8.16
CA LEU A 153 23.88 3.44 9.54
C LEU A 153 22.36 3.33 9.81
N PRO A 154 21.95 3.25 11.08
CA PRO A 154 20.55 3.36 11.45
C PRO A 154 19.96 4.70 11.00
N PHE A 155 18.65 4.71 10.73
CA PHE A 155 17.94 5.96 10.48
C PHE A 155 17.89 6.81 11.76
N SER A 156 18.20 8.10 11.63
CA SER A 156 18.06 9.05 12.74
C SER A 156 16.63 9.59 12.78
N PRO A 157 15.90 9.48 13.90
CA PRO A 157 14.57 10.04 13.99
C PRO A 157 14.64 11.57 13.80
N PRO A 158 13.69 12.17 13.07
CA PRO A 158 13.58 13.61 12.99
C PRO A 158 13.39 14.22 14.39
N ALA A 159 14.02 15.36 14.66
CA ALA A 159 13.86 16.05 15.94
C ALA A 159 12.37 16.34 16.23
N GLY A 160 11.94 16.10 17.46
CA GLY A 160 10.56 16.34 17.88
C GLY A 160 9.56 15.25 17.46
N THR A 161 10.01 14.10 16.93
CA THR A 161 9.13 12.97 16.62
C THR A 161 9.17 11.89 17.69
N LYS A 162 8.08 11.09 17.77
CA LYS A 162 8.00 9.89 18.63
C LYS A 162 8.57 8.63 17.95
N LEU A 163 9.22 8.77 16.80
CA LEU A 163 9.84 7.65 16.12
C LEU A 163 11.06 7.17 16.89
N SER A 164 11.23 5.86 17.00
CA SER A 164 12.44 5.27 17.57
C SER A 164 13.60 5.38 16.58
N ALA A 165 14.82 5.45 17.07
CA ALA A 165 16.01 5.42 16.23
C ALA A 165 16.01 4.14 15.37
N GLY A 166 16.20 4.29 14.08
CA GLY A 166 16.19 3.22 13.10
C GLY A 166 14.81 2.91 12.49
N ASP A 167 13.73 3.47 13.00
CA ASP A 167 12.39 3.30 12.42
C ASP A 167 12.20 4.21 11.19
N VAL A 168 11.41 3.70 10.24
CA VAL A 168 11.02 4.42 9.02
C VAL A 168 9.50 4.51 8.96
N TRP A 169 9.02 5.68 8.57
CA TRP A 169 7.61 5.97 8.39
C TRP A 169 7.31 6.29 6.94
N LEU A 170 6.29 5.66 6.39
CA LEU A 170 5.82 5.87 5.03
C LEU A 170 4.34 6.28 5.05
N GLU A 171 3.97 7.20 4.19
CA GLU A 171 2.58 7.56 3.94
C GLU A 171 2.23 7.33 2.48
N PHE A 172 1.23 6.49 2.23
CA PHE A 172 0.72 6.18 0.91
C PHE A 172 -0.57 6.95 0.66
N MET A 173 -0.67 7.60 -0.48
CA MET A 173 -1.84 8.37 -0.85
C MET A 173 -2.07 8.34 -2.37
N ARG A 174 -3.32 8.44 -2.80
CA ARG A 174 -3.66 8.85 -4.15
C ARG A 174 -3.79 10.34 -4.22
N VAL A 175 -3.31 10.93 -5.29
CA VAL A 175 -3.52 12.35 -5.60
C VAL A 175 -4.11 12.50 -7.00
N ASN A 176 -4.93 13.52 -7.20
CA ASN A 176 -5.45 13.86 -8.52
C ASN A 176 -4.35 14.53 -9.37
N ASN A 177 -4.68 14.86 -10.61
CA ASN A 177 -3.77 15.54 -11.55
C ASN A 177 -3.31 16.93 -11.07
N GLN A 178 -3.98 17.49 -10.05
CA GLN A 178 -3.64 18.78 -9.44
C GLN A 178 -2.84 18.63 -8.14
N GLY A 179 -2.48 17.41 -7.75
CA GLY A 179 -1.78 17.12 -6.50
C GLY A 179 -2.66 17.08 -5.26
N ALA A 180 -3.98 17.21 -5.40
CA ALA A 180 -4.88 17.13 -4.25
C ALA A 180 -5.14 15.67 -3.83
N PRO A 181 -5.19 15.37 -2.52
CA PRO A 181 -5.37 14.02 -2.01
C PRO A 181 -6.76 13.48 -2.37
N LEU A 182 -6.80 12.21 -2.76
CA LEU A 182 -8.01 11.45 -3.05
C LEU A 182 -8.21 10.36 -1.99
N GLY A 183 -8.91 10.69 -0.94
CA GLY A 183 -9.18 9.79 0.18
C GLY A 183 -8.25 10.01 1.38
N SER A 184 -8.31 9.10 2.34
CA SER A 184 -7.46 9.16 3.54
C SER A 184 -6.10 8.50 3.24
N PRO A 185 -4.99 9.11 3.71
CA PRO A 185 -3.68 8.50 3.59
C PRO A 185 -3.60 7.21 4.43
N LEU A 186 -2.86 6.24 3.92
CA LEU A 186 -2.53 5.03 4.64
C LEU A 186 -1.08 5.12 5.13
N GLN A 187 -0.89 4.81 6.40
CA GLN A 187 0.38 4.98 7.08
C GLN A 187 1.00 3.63 7.43
N MET A 188 2.32 3.54 7.27
CA MET A 188 3.10 2.37 7.55
C MET A 188 4.33 2.74 8.35
N GLN A 189 4.64 1.94 9.35
CA GLN A 189 5.91 1.99 10.07
C GLN A 189 6.72 0.74 9.75
N ILE A 190 8.00 0.93 9.45
CA ILE A 190 8.99 -0.14 9.33
C ILE A 190 9.97 0.05 10.48
N GLY A 191 9.98 -0.89 11.41
CA GLY A 191 10.84 -0.85 12.58
C GLY A 191 12.28 -1.21 12.25
N TYR A 192 13.21 -0.79 13.10
CA TYR A 192 14.65 -1.11 12.98
C TYR A 192 14.93 -2.62 12.87
N ASN A 193 14.10 -3.43 13.51
CA ASN A 193 14.15 -4.90 13.41
C ASN A 193 13.62 -5.45 12.08
N GLY A 194 13.30 -4.60 11.11
CA GLY A 194 12.79 -4.99 9.80
C GLY A 194 11.35 -5.51 9.80
N THR A 195 10.53 -5.17 10.80
CA THR A 195 9.10 -5.47 10.78
C THR A 195 8.32 -4.29 10.23
N ALA A 196 7.44 -4.54 9.26
CA ALA A 196 6.55 -3.53 8.70
C ALA A 196 5.12 -3.73 9.23
N ARG A 197 4.44 -2.63 9.57
CA ARG A 197 3.05 -2.64 10.02
C ARG A 197 2.30 -1.41 9.52
N ILE A 198 1.02 -1.61 9.19
CA ILE A 198 0.11 -0.50 8.93
C ILE A 198 -0.28 0.11 10.28
N VAL A 199 -0.24 1.43 10.37
CA VAL A 199 -0.58 2.18 11.58
C VAL A 199 -1.86 2.94 11.32
N VAL A 200 -2.84 2.76 12.20
CA VAL A 200 -4.10 3.49 12.18
C VAL A 200 -3.98 4.65 13.16
N GLY A 201 -4.04 5.89 12.66
CA GLY A 201 -3.95 7.09 13.49
C GLY A 201 -3.69 8.34 12.63
N LYS A 202 -3.77 9.52 13.25
CA LYS A 202 -3.40 10.76 12.56
C LYS A 202 -1.86 10.89 12.56
N PRO A 203 -1.25 11.26 11.42
CA PRO A 203 0.21 11.47 11.31
C PRO A 203 0.73 12.51 12.31
N THR A 204 -0.10 13.51 12.60
CA THR A 204 0.18 14.60 13.53
C THR A 204 0.58 14.14 14.92
N ASP A 205 0.03 13.02 15.42
CA ASP A 205 0.31 12.56 16.78
C ASP A 205 1.69 11.90 16.94
N LEU A 206 2.29 11.45 15.82
CA LEU A 206 3.60 10.79 15.81
C LEU A 206 4.71 11.74 15.33
N LEU A 207 4.37 12.74 14.50
CA LEU A 207 5.31 13.72 13.96
C LEU A 207 5.34 15.01 14.75
N GLN A 208 4.32 15.32 15.57
CA GLN A 208 4.34 16.41 16.52
C GLN A 208 4.80 15.90 17.89
N GLY A 209 6.07 16.07 18.20
CA GLY A 209 6.51 16.13 19.57
C GLY A 209 5.76 17.30 20.22
N GLY A 210 4.75 17.01 21.04
CA GLY A 210 4.18 18.02 21.92
C GLY A 210 5.25 18.60 22.83
N PRO A 211 5.01 19.79 23.40
CA PRO A 211 5.95 20.49 24.26
C PRO A 211 6.37 19.65 25.44
#